data_139e5211ca416f402c501748da4fa46e
#
_entry.id   139e5211ca416f402c501748da4fa46e
#
_cell.length_a   1.000
_cell.length_b   1.000
_cell.length_c   1.000
_cell.angle_alpha   90.00
_cell.angle_beta   90.00
_cell.angle_gamma   90.00
#
_symmetry.space_group_name_H-M   'P 1'
#
loop_
_entity.id
_entity.type
_entity.pdbx_description
1 polymer ?
#
loop_
_entity_poly.entity_id
_entity_poly.type
_entity_poly.pdbx_seq_one_letter_code
_entity_poly.pdbx_strand_id
1 'polypeptide(L)'
;TWCHACMQMNKTTFRDTRIGNLMNYSFVNYAVDVDHDPDAKELVEKFNIKAFPTYLILNPDGTEYNRVVGSNPVERFAKALTDALLGKEDSFTVMERMQQEAAAKAKAERQANLTASPKATPKTKVKFLAGTDVEKGIKAAKAKKKNLMVFVTDGDYKSDYVEKYVFNDAAIADYLNKGFVCMFVDGKSKQGDAVMSKYKVGESFPAFMLFNSKGEYKGCANGTLRSVDMMKETFNMYLNYTSQK
;
A
#
# COMPACT_ATOMS: atom_id res chain seq x y z
N THR A 1 -15.29 15.17 17.74
CA THR A 1 -15.85 13.87 18.15
C THR A 1 -16.10 12.89 17.03
N TRP A 2 -15.14 12.79 16.15
CA TRP A 2 -15.06 11.81 15.06
C TRP A 2 -14.68 10.40 15.56
N CYS A 3 -14.09 10.28 16.76
CA CYS A 3 -13.61 9.02 17.30
C CYS A 3 -14.76 8.17 17.86
N HIS A 4 -15.38 7.34 17.01
CA HIS A 4 -16.43 6.40 17.38
C HIS A 4 -16.01 5.43 18.49
N ALA A 5 -14.79 4.92 18.43
CA ALA A 5 -14.23 4.02 19.43
C ALA A 5 -14.09 4.70 20.81
N CYS A 6 -13.69 5.98 20.84
CA CYS A 6 -13.60 6.76 22.06
C CYS A 6 -14.98 7.01 22.69
N MET A 7 -15.95 7.37 21.84
CA MET A 7 -17.33 7.56 22.29
C MET A 7 -17.95 6.27 22.84
N GLN A 8 -17.65 5.13 22.25
CA GLN A 8 -18.09 3.84 22.74
C GLN A 8 -17.51 3.54 24.12
N MET A 9 -16.20 3.74 24.32
CA MET A 9 -15.58 3.58 25.64
C MET A 9 -16.27 4.45 26.72
N ASN A 10 -16.53 5.71 26.40
CA ASN A 10 -17.20 6.66 27.31
C ASN A 10 -18.64 6.22 27.64
N LYS A 11 -19.36 5.61 26.70
CA LYS A 11 -20.76 5.19 26.90
C LYS A 11 -20.88 3.83 27.59
N THR A 12 -19.88 2.99 27.52
CA THR A 12 -19.93 1.59 28.00
C THR A 12 -18.88 1.31 29.05
N THR A 13 -17.64 1.09 28.64
CA THR A 13 -16.56 0.56 29.48
C THR A 13 -16.26 1.48 30.69
N PHE A 14 -16.21 2.80 30.50
CA PHE A 14 -15.99 3.75 31.59
C PHE A 14 -17.21 4.00 32.46
N ARG A 15 -18.37 3.45 32.11
CA ARG A 15 -19.56 3.46 32.98
C ARG A 15 -19.63 2.25 33.91
N ASP A 16 -18.79 1.26 33.69
CA ASP A 16 -18.71 0.08 34.57
C ASP A 16 -17.93 0.44 35.84
N THR A 17 -18.59 0.21 36.99
CA THR A 17 -18.04 0.54 38.31
C THR A 17 -16.72 -0.17 38.59
N ARG A 18 -16.53 -1.38 38.08
CA ARG A 18 -15.30 -2.14 38.26
C ARG A 18 -14.10 -1.46 37.59
N ILE A 19 -14.31 -0.90 36.38
CA ILE A 19 -13.30 -0.14 35.67
C ILE A 19 -13.01 1.19 36.40
N GLY A 20 -14.04 1.90 36.80
CA GLY A 20 -13.87 3.12 37.56
C GLY A 20 -13.08 2.90 38.84
N ASN A 21 -13.39 1.84 39.60
CA ASN A 21 -12.67 1.50 40.82
C ASN A 21 -11.20 1.12 40.52
N LEU A 22 -10.96 0.30 39.52
CA LEU A 22 -9.59 -0.10 39.10
C LEU A 22 -8.76 1.11 38.72
N MET A 23 -9.30 1.97 37.88
CA MET A 23 -8.59 3.15 37.38
C MET A 23 -8.34 4.17 38.54
N ASN A 24 -9.35 4.48 39.34
CA ASN A 24 -9.20 5.45 40.41
C ASN A 24 -8.31 4.97 41.57
N TYR A 25 -8.23 3.65 41.78
CA TYR A 25 -7.33 3.08 42.80
C TYR A 25 -5.88 3.05 42.31
N SER A 26 -5.65 2.74 41.01
CA SER A 26 -4.35 2.49 40.50
C SER A 26 -3.66 3.69 39.84
N PHE A 27 -4.43 4.73 39.45
CA PHE A 27 -3.90 5.82 38.64
C PHE A 27 -4.46 7.19 39.06
N VAL A 28 -3.68 8.24 38.76
CA VAL A 28 -4.20 9.57 38.56
C VAL A 28 -4.65 9.70 37.14
N ASN A 29 -5.95 9.79 36.88
CA ASN A 29 -6.52 9.75 35.55
C ASN A 29 -6.64 11.15 34.96
N TYR A 30 -6.14 11.31 33.71
CA TYR A 30 -6.26 12.54 32.94
C TYR A 30 -6.73 12.21 31.51
N ALA A 31 -7.71 12.94 31.02
CA ALA A 31 -8.22 12.77 29.66
C ALA A 31 -7.80 13.95 28.79
N VAL A 32 -7.29 13.65 27.60
CA VAL A 32 -6.87 14.63 26.60
C VAL A 32 -7.80 14.54 25.40
N ASP A 33 -8.42 15.65 25.03
CA ASP A 33 -9.17 15.80 23.79
C ASP A 33 -8.23 16.33 22.69
N VAL A 34 -7.93 15.48 21.72
CA VAL A 34 -6.94 15.77 20.67
C VAL A 34 -7.36 16.90 19.72
N ASP A 35 -8.64 17.26 19.70
CA ASP A 35 -9.17 18.35 18.87
C ASP A 35 -9.20 19.70 19.60
N HIS A 36 -9.25 19.69 20.93
CA HIS A 36 -9.55 20.90 21.71
C HIS A 36 -8.48 21.26 22.74
N ASP A 37 -7.71 20.28 23.23
CA ASP A 37 -6.68 20.59 24.24
C ASP A 37 -5.43 21.18 23.58
N PRO A 38 -4.91 22.31 24.06
CA PRO A 38 -3.79 23.02 23.41
C PRO A 38 -2.51 22.19 23.32
N ASP A 39 -2.24 21.33 24.29
CA ASP A 39 -1.03 20.51 24.38
C ASP A 39 -1.20 19.14 23.71
N ALA A 40 -2.38 18.83 23.17
CA ALA A 40 -2.71 17.52 22.62
C ALA A 40 -1.76 17.11 21.48
N LYS A 41 -1.43 18.06 20.60
CA LYS A 41 -0.53 17.78 19.45
C LYS A 41 0.87 17.41 19.93
N GLU A 42 1.40 18.13 20.90
CA GLU A 42 2.71 17.83 21.48
C GLU A 42 2.74 16.43 22.13
N LEU A 43 1.68 16.08 22.88
CA LEU A 43 1.55 14.76 23.50
C LEU A 43 1.45 13.64 22.45
N VAL A 44 0.69 13.83 21.38
CA VAL A 44 0.55 12.87 20.29
C VAL A 44 1.91 12.61 19.61
N GLU A 45 2.67 13.67 19.34
CA GLU A 45 4.01 13.59 18.74
C GLU A 45 5.02 12.96 19.73
N LYS A 46 5.07 13.46 20.97
CA LYS A 46 6.00 12.99 22.01
C LYS A 46 5.88 11.49 22.26
N PHE A 47 4.67 10.97 22.36
CA PHE A 47 4.41 9.56 22.64
C PHE A 47 4.11 8.74 21.38
N ASN A 48 4.30 9.29 20.18
CA ASN A 48 4.08 8.63 18.90
C ASN A 48 2.72 7.90 18.84
N ILE A 49 1.63 8.61 19.17
CA ILE A 49 0.28 8.05 19.20
C ILE A 49 -0.24 7.93 17.78
N LYS A 50 -0.57 6.71 17.34
CA LYS A 50 -1.01 6.40 15.97
C LYS A 50 -2.47 6.02 15.85
N ALA A 51 -3.12 5.70 16.96
CA ALA A 51 -4.50 5.23 16.98
C ALA A 51 -5.25 5.77 18.22
N PHE A 52 -6.58 5.85 18.12
CA PHE A 52 -7.43 6.33 19.22
C PHE A 52 -8.57 5.33 19.50
N PRO A 53 -8.94 5.18 20.78
CA PRO A 53 -8.29 5.73 21.97
C PRO A 53 -6.95 5.04 22.28
N THR A 54 -6.01 5.79 22.85
CA THR A 54 -4.78 5.26 23.45
C THR A 54 -4.72 5.67 24.91
N TYR A 55 -4.43 4.74 25.79
CA TYR A 55 -4.29 4.94 27.22
C TYR A 55 -2.81 4.81 27.57
N LEU A 56 -2.16 5.93 27.82
CA LEU A 56 -0.77 5.97 28.26
C LEU A 56 -0.71 5.75 29.78
N ILE A 57 0.14 4.86 30.22
CA ILE A 57 0.50 4.68 31.61
C ILE A 57 1.89 5.30 31.78
N LEU A 58 1.96 6.37 32.56
CA LEU A 58 3.18 7.13 32.74
C LEU A 58 3.77 6.88 34.13
N ASN A 59 5.08 6.90 34.20
CA ASN A 59 5.81 7.00 35.45
C ASN A 59 5.61 8.40 36.09
N PRO A 60 5.92 8.57 37.40
CA PRO A 60 5.83 9.87 38.05
C PRO A 60 6.71 10.97 37.44
N ASP A 61 7.76 10.59 36.70
CA ASP A 61 8.64 11.52 35.98
C ASP A 61 8.11 11.91 34.58
N GLY A 62 6.94 11.39 34.19
CA GLY A 62 6.31 11.66 32.90
C GLY A 62 6.84 10.82 31.73
N THR A 63 7.71 9.85 31.98
CA THR A 63 8.13 8.88 30.98
C THR A 63 7.06 7.80 30.80
N GLU A 64 6.94 7.24 29.59
CA GLU A 64 6.01 6.16 29.34
C GLU A 64 6.46 4.86 30.02
N TYR A 65 5.59 4.31 30.86
CA TYR A 65 5.78 2.97 31.42
C TYR A 65 5.20 1.90 30.50
N ASN A 66 3.95 2.11 30.02
CA ASN A 66 3.26 1.19 29.14
C ASN A 66 2.07 1.89 28.48
N ARG A 67 1.38 1.18 27.59
CA ARG A 67 0.14 1.69 26.96
C ARG A 67 -0.88 0.59 26.70
N VAL A 68 -2.12 0.99 26.53
CA VAL A 68 -3.20 0.15 26.00
C VAL A 68 -3.82 0.90 24.83
N VAL A 69 -3.98 0.23 23.67
CA VAL A 69 -4.48 0.84 22.45
C VAL A 69 -5.84 0.24 22.05
N GLY A 70 -6.75 1.11 21.61
CA GLY A 70 -8.02 0.74 21.04
C GLY A 70 -9.19 0.65 22.03
N SER A 71 -10.39 0.49 21.49
CA SER A 71 -11.61 0.30 22.27
C SER A 71 -11.76 -1.16 22.69
N ASN A 72 -12.01 -1.37 23.97
CA ASN A 72 -12.14 -2.70 24.54
C ASN A 72 -13.42 -2.80 25.42
N PRO A 73 -14.15 -3.92 25.37
CA PRO A 73 -15.18 -4.24 26.37
C PRO A 73 -14.59 -4.32 27.77
N VAL A 74 -15.43 -4.22 28.79
CA VAL A 74 -15.06 -4.13 30.22
C VAL A 74 -13.99 -5.16 30.62
N GLU A 75 -14.25 -6.44 30.36
CA GLU A 75 -13.36 -7.52 30.78
C GLU A 75 -12.00 -7.49 30.07
N ARG A 76 -11.99 -7.16 28.79
CA ARG A 76 -10.76 -7.02 28.01
C ARG A 76 -9.96 -5.80 28.44
N PHE A 77 -10.66 -4.69 28.72
CA PHE A 77 -9.99 -3.46 29.17
C PHE A 77 -9.37 -3.63 30.55
N ALA A 78 -10.09 -4.26 31.49
CA ALA A 78 -9.56 -4.60 32.81
C ALA A 78 -8.32 -5.48 32.70
N LYS A 79 -8.38 -6.51 31.86
CA LYS A 79 -7.22 -7.40 31.60
C LYS A 79 -6.06 -6.63 30.99
N ALA A 80 -6.30 -5.80 29.98
CA ALA A 80 -5.26 -5.02 29.30
C ALA A 80 -4.57 -4.06 30.27
N LEU A 81 -5.33 -3.35 31.12
CA LEU A 81 -4.75 -2.50 32.18
C LEU A 81 -3.90 -3.31 33.18
N THR A 82 -4.40 -4.47 33.59
CA THR A 82 -3.66 -5.34 34.53
C THR A 82 -2.38 -5.87 33.89
N ASP A 83 -2.45 -6.34 32.62
CA ASP A 83 -1.28 -6.81 31.88
C ASP A 83 -0.25 -5.67 31.70
N ALA A 84 -0.72 -4.45 31.41
CA ALA A 84 0.14 -3.27 31.28
C ALA A 84 0.84 -2.92 32.60
N LEU A 85 0.13 -2.98 33.75
CA LEU A 85 0.73 -2.80 35.06
C LEU A 85 1.79 -3.86 35.40
N LEU A 86 1.67 -5.06 34.82
CA LEU A 86 2.66 -6.13 34.93
C LEU A 86 3.81 -6.02 33.90
N GLY A 87 3.90 -4.93 33.17
CA GLY A 87 4.93 -4.68 32.17
C GLY A 87 4.78 -5.48 30.87
N LYS A 88 3.60 -6.08 30.61
CA LYS A 88 3.34 -6.78 29.35
C LYS A 88 2.99 -5.79 28.25
N GLU A 89 3.58 -5.96 27.08
CA GLU A 89 3.26 -5.16 25.91
C GLU A 89 1.79 -5.33 25.48
N ASP A 90 1.17 -4.23 25.05
CA ASP A 90 -0.14 -4.26 24.44
C ASP A 90 -0.18 -5.04 23.13
N SER A 91 -1.27 -5.78 22.90
CA SER A 91 -1.42 -6.65 21.73
C SER A 91 -1.38 -5.90 20.40
N PHE A 92 -1.82 -4.64 20.35
CA PHE A 92 -1.74 -3.80 19.15
C PHE A 92 -0.27 -3.47 18.83
N THR A 93 0.50 -3.09 19.84
CA THR A 93 1.94 -2.79 19.70
C THR A 93 2.73 -4.02 19.23
N VAL A 94 2.44 -5.20 19.82
CA VAL A 94 3.04 -6.48 19.40
C VAL A 94 2.68 -6.78 17.94
N MET A 95 1.42 -6.64 17.57
CA MET A 95 0.96 -6.93 16.20
C MET A 95 1.58 -5.97 15.18
N GLU A 96 1.67 -4.67 15.50
CA GLU A 96 2.32 -3.68 14.62
C GLU A 96 3.79 -4.04 14.39
N ARG A 97 4.54 -4.40 15.47
CA ARG A 97 5.94 -4.83 15.36
C ARG A 97 6.07 -6.09 14.47
N MET A 98 5.24 -7.10 14.71
CA MET A 98 5.24 -8.33 13.90
C MET A 98 4.95 -8.06 12.41
N GLN A 99 4.01 -7.15 12.12
CA GLN A 99 3.72 -6.74 10.74
C GLN A 99 4.91 -6.00 10.10
N GLN A 100 5.57 -5.11 10.83
CA GLN A 100 6.76 -4.41 10.35
C GLN A 100 7.92 -5.37 10.09
N GLU A 101 8.17 -6.32 10.99
CA GLU A 101 9.20 -7.35 10.83
C GLU A 101 8.90 -8.27 9.63
N ALA A 102 7.64 -8.71 9.49
CA ALA A 102 7.21 -9.51 8.35
C ALA A 102 7.36 -8.76 7.02
N ALA A 103 6.98 -7.48 6.98
CA ALA A 103 7.15 -6.63 5.80
C ALA A 103 8.63 -6.39 5.46
N ALA A 104 9.47 -6.17 6.47
CA ALA A 104 10.92 -6.01 6.28
C ALA A 104 11.56 -7.31 5.75
N LYS A 105 11.16 -8.46 6.31
CA LYS A 105 11.62 -9.78 5.85
C LYS A 105 11.18 -10.05 4.41
N ALA A 106 9.93 -9.82 4.07
CA ALA A 106 9.41 -9.99 2.71
C ALA A 106 10.15 -9.07 1.71
N LYS A 107 10.43 -7.82 2.10
CA LYS A 107 11.21 -6.90 1.29
C LYS A 107 12.66 -7.38 1.08
N ALA A 108 13.30 -7.91 2.12
CA ALA A 108 14.66 -8.45 2.03
C ALA A 108 14.71 -9.71 1.14
N GLU A 109 13.77 -10.63 1.29
CA GLU A 109 13.64 -11.82 0.44
C GLU A 109 13.40 -11.44 -1.02
N ARG A 110 12.53 -10.47 -1.28
CA ARG A 110 12.31 -9.94 -2.62
C ARG A 110 13.61 -9.38 -3.22
N GLN A 111 14.34 -8.54 -2.48
CA GLN A 111 15.61 -7.97 -2.93
C GLN A 111 16.66 -9.05 -3.23
N ALA A 112 16.74 -10.09 -2.41
CA ALA A 112 17.65 -11.22 -2.61
C ALA A 112 17.30 -12.05 -3.86
N ASN A 113 16.02 -12.11 -4.21
CA ASN A 113 15.51 -12.89 -5.37
C ASN A 113 15.49 -12.10 -6.67
N LEU A 114 15.90 -10.82 -6.68
CA LEU A 114 15.96 -10.03 -7.91
C LEU A 114 17.05 -10.55 -8.84
N THR A 115 16.70 -10.81 -10.10
CA THR A 115 17.65 -11.23 -11.11
C THR A 115 18.55 -10.09 -11.57
N ALA A 116 19.83 -10.37 -11.76
CA ALA A 116 20.80 -9.41 -12.27
C ALA A 116 20.57 -9.09 -13.77
N SER A 117 20.09 -10.09 -14.52
CA SER A 117 19.80 -9.96 -15.96
C SER A 117 18.30 -10.02 -16.21
N PRO A 118 17.69 -8.96 -16.78
CA PRO A 118 16.27 -8.95 -17.08
C PRO A 118 15.92 -9.96 -18.18
N LYS A 119 14.69 -10.49 -18.12
CA LYS A 119 14.12 -11.32 -19.18
C LYS A 119 14.17 -10.55 -20.51
N ALA A 120 14.59 -11.21 -21.56
CA ALA A 120 14.65 -10.62 -22.89
C ALA A 120 13.23 -10.28 -23.40
N THR A 121 13.11 -9.17 -24.12
CA THR A 121 11.85 -8.77 -24.76
C THR A 121 11.38 -9.88 -25.71
N PRO A 122 10.14 -10.38 -25.58
CA PRO A 122 9.66 -11.49 -26.39
C PRO A 122 9.44 -11.07 -27.84
N LYS A 123 9.67 -11.99 -28.75
CA LYS A 123 9.33 -11.81 -30.18
C LYS A 123 7.83 -12.05 -30.37
N THR A 124 7.06 -10.99 -30.54
CA THR A 124 5.59 -11.03 -30.69
C THR A 124 5.14 -10.15 -31.85
N LYS A 125 3.84 -10.21 -32.20
CA LYS A 125 3.24 -9.27 -33.17
C LYS A 125 3.14 -7.83 -32.61
N VAL A 126 3.09 -7.68 -31.28
CA VAL A 126 3.23 -6.38 -30.62
C VAL A 126 4.70 -5.96 -30.71
N LYS A 127 4.92 -4.74 -31.19
CA LYS A 127 6.27 -4.17 -31.36
C LYS A 127 6.70 -3.44 -30.10
N PHE A 128 7.62 -4.02 -29.36
CA PHE A 128 8.18 -3.42 -28.16
C PHE A 128 9.40 -2.55 -28.49
N LEU A 129 9.46 -1.38 -27.84
CA LEU A 129 10.65 -0.54 -27.81
C LEU A 129 11.72 -1.24 -26.95
N ALA A 130 12.93 -1.33 -27.44
CA ALA A 130 14.02 -1.98 -26.73
C ALA A 130 14.42 -1.19 -25.46
N GLY A 131 14.70 -1.94 -24.39
CA GLY A 131 15.18 -1.42 -23.11
C GLY A 131 14.05 -1.20 -22.08
N THR A 132 14.47 -1.02 -20.83
CA THR A 132 13.60 -0.92 -19.65
C THR A 132 13.47 0.52 -19.12
N ASP A 133 14.10 1.49 -19.78
CA ASP A 133 14.04 2.90 -19.40
C ASP A 133 12.71 3.53 -19.81
N VAL A 134 11.79 3.60 -18.87
CA VAL A 134 10.43 4.14 -19.08
C VAL A 134 10.46 5.60 -19.53
N GLU A 135 11.45 6.40 -19.13
CA GLU A 135 11.58 7.80 -19.59
C GLU A 135 11.86 7.89 -21.09
N LYS A 136 12.65 6.96 -21.64
CA LYS A 136 12.83 6.84 -23.10
C LYS A 136 11.51 6.47 -23.79
N GLY A 137 10.73 5.58 -23.18
CA GLY A 137 9.40 5.22 -23.65
C GLY A 137 8.45 6.42 -23.69
N ILE A 138 8.43 7.21 -22.63
CA ILE A 138 7.64 8.44 -22.53
C ILE A 138 8.05 9.44 -23.63
N LYS A 139 9.34 9.67 -23.82
CA LYS A 139 9.85 10.54 -24.90
C LYS A 139 9.42 10.05 -26.29
N ALA A 140 9.55 8.75 -26.54
CA ALA A 140 9.16 8.14 -27.81
C ALA A 140 7.64 8.23 -28.07
N ALA A 141 6.83 8.04 -27.03
CA ALA A 141 5.37 8.15 -27.10
C ALA A 141 4.94 9.59 -27.40
N LYS A 142 5.51 10.58 -26.69
CA LYS A 142 5.28 12.02 -26.97
C LYS A 142 5.62 12.40 -28.40
N ALA A 143 6.80 12.00 -28.89
CA ALA A 143 7.23 12.30 -30.25
C ALA A 143 6.29 11.73 -31.32
N LYS A 144 5.70 10.56 -31.05
CA LYS A 144 4.74 9.89 -31.95
C LYS A 144 3.28 10.29 -31.71
N LYS A 145 2.99 11.15 -30.71
CA LYS A 145 1.65 11.52 -30.26
C LYS A 145 0.78 10.30 -29.92
N LYS A 146 1.41 9.26 -29.35
CA LYS A 146 0.79 8.01 -28.91
C LYS A 146 0.80 7.90 -27.39
N ASN A 147 -0.06 7.05 -26.85
CA ASN A 147 0.05 6.64 -25.46
C ASN A 147 1.25 5.70 -25.27
N LEU A 148 1.73 5.52 -24.03
CA LEU A 148 2.72 4.50 -23.72
C LEU A 148 2.05 3.41 -22.88
N MET A 149 2.28 2.17 -23.28
CA MET A 149 1.95 0.99 -22.48
C MET A 149 3.26 0.27 -22.10
N VAL A 150 3.47 0.09 -20.79
CA VAL A 150 4.57 -0.71 -20.28
C VAL A 150 4.01 -2.00 -19.71
N PHE A 151 4.30 -3.11 -20.36
CA PHE A 151 3.95 -4.44 -19.87
C PHE A 151 5.00 -4.89 -18.88
N VAL A 152 4.57 -5.21 -17.65
CA VAL A 152 5.43 -5.72 -16.60
C VAL A 152 5.10 -7.18 -16.37
N THR A 153 6.09 -8.02 -16.55
CA THR A 153 6.02 -9.48 -16.39
C THR A 153 6.75 -9.93 -15.12
N ASP A 154 6.33 -11.03 -14.54
CA ASP A 154 7.07 -11.76 -13.50
C ASP A 154 7.61 -13.10 -14.00
N GLY A 155 7.37 -13.42 -15.29
CA GLY A 155 7.72 -14.69 -15.90
C GLY A 155 6.89 -15.87 -15.40
N ASP A 156 5.80 -15.63 -14.67
CA ASP A 156 4.88 -16.69 -14.26
C ASP A 156 3.87 -17.02 -15.36
N TYR A 157 3.14 -18.12 -15.22
CA TYR A 157 2.25 -18.68 -16.25
C TYR A 157 1.22 -17.68 -16.84
N LYS A 158 0.71 -16.74 -16.04
CA LYS A 158 -0.21 -15.69 -16.51
C LYS A 158 0.48 -14.68 -17.42
N SER A 159 1.68 -14.26 -17.03
CA SER A 159 2.51 -13.36 -17.82
C SER A 159 2.96 -14.03 -19.13
N ASP A 160 3.42 -15.27 -19.04
CA ASP A 160 3.80 -16.08 -20.21
C ASP A 160 2.62 -16.31 -21.18
N TYR A 161 1.40 -16.50 -20.65
CA TYR A 161 0.20 -16.59 -21.46
C TYR A 161 -0.03 -15.32 -22.29
N VAL A 162 0.12 -14.14 -21.68
CA VAL A 162 -0.04 -12.86 -22.37
C VAL A 162 1.04 -12.71 -23.45
N GLU A 163 2.29 -12.99 -23.12
CA GLU A 163 3.40 -12.92 -24.06
C GLU A 163 3.21 -13.83 -25.27
N LYS A 164 2.79 -15.07 -25.02
CA LYS A 164 2.71 -16.12 -26.05
C LYS A 164 1.44 -16.04 -26.90
N TYR A 165 0.32 -15.71 -26.29
CA TYR A 165 -0.99 -15.78 -26.98
C TYR A 165 -1.60 -14.41 -27.22
N VAL A 166 -1.69 -13.54 -26.18
CA VAL A 166 -2.36 -12.25 -26.30
C VAL A 166 -1.60 -11.31 -27.23
N PHE A 167 -0.29 -11.17 -27.06
CA PHE A 167 0.53 -10.29 -27.92
C PHE A 167 0.76 -10.84 -29.33
N ASN A 168 0.35 -12.06 -29.60
CA ASN A 168 0.35 -12.66 -30.94
C ASN A 168 -1.05 -12.68 -31.58
N ASP A 169 -2.09 -12.25 -30.88
CA ASP A 169 -3.39 -11.98 -31.49
C ASP A 169 -3.30 -10.78 -32.45
N ALA A 170 -3.85 -10.94 -33.64
CA ALA A 170 -3.71 -9.91 -34.69
C ALA A 170 -4.47 -8.62 -34.37
N ALA A 171 -5.66 -8.73 -33.79
CA ALA A 171 -6.49 -7.55 -33.46
C ALA A 171 -5.89 -6.78 -32.29
N ILE A 172 -5.38 -7.47 -31.27
CA ILE A 172 -4.70 -6.85 -30.11
C ILE A 172 -3.39 -6.19 -30.57
N ALA A 173 -2.59 -6.87 -31.38
CA ALA A 173 -1.34 -6.31 -31.89
C ALA A 173 -1.58 -5.08 -32.77
N ASP A 174 -2.60 -5.09 -33.63
CA ASP A 174 -2.98 -3.94 -34.45
C ASP A 174 -3.40 -2.75 -33.56
N TYR A 175 -4.26 -2.98 -32.58
CA TYR A 175 -4.68 -1.96 -31.61
C TYR A 175 -3.50 -1.33 -30.86
N LEU A 176 -2.63 -2.17 -30.29
CA LEU A 176 -1.49 -1.70 -29.53
C LEU A 176 -0.47 -0.97 -30.40
N ASN A 177 -0.10 -1.52 -31.53
CA ASN A 177 0.88 -0.92 -32.43
C ASN A 177 0.40 0.40 -33.05
N LYS A 178 -0.91 0.56 -33.27
CA LYS A 178 -1.50 1.81 -33.78
C LYS A 178 -1.60 2.88 -32.69
N GLY A 179 -2.09 2.52 -31.50
CA GLY A 179 -2.43 3.48 -30.43
C GLY A 179 -1.31 3.76 -29.43
N PHE A 180 -0.33 2.87 -29.34
CA PHE A 180 0.66 2.91 -28.25
C PHE A 180 2.10 2.79 -28.74
N VAL A 181 3.02 3.35 -28.00
CA VAL A 181 4.39 2.83 -27.87
C VAL A 181 4.34 1.77 -26.79
N CYS A 182 4.86 0.57 -27.05
CA CYS A 182 4.85 -0.52 -26.10
C CYS A 182 6.25 -0.78 -25.57
N MET A 183 6.38 -1.01 -24.26
CA MET A 183 7.61 -1.43 -23.62
C MET A 183 7.41 -2.71 -22.83
N PHE A 184 8.49 -3.46 -22.65
CA PHE A 184 8.52 -4.70 -21.89
C PHE A 184 9.49 -4.55 -20.72
N VAL A 185 9.02 -4.88 -19.51
CA VAL A 185 9.80 -4.79 -18.28
C VAL A 185 9.66 -6.10 -17.50
N ASP A 186 10.79 -6.69 -17.14
CA ASP A 186 10.84 -7.82 -16.23
C ASP A 186 10.78 -7.30 -14.78
N GLY A 187 9.64 -7.51 -14.13
CA GLY A 187 9.39 -7.06 -12.75
C GLY A 187 10.27 -7.74 -11.70
N LYS A 188 10.85 -8.90 -12.00
CA LYS A 188 11.81 -9.60 -11.14
C LYS A 188 13.25 -9.14 -11.33
N SER A 189 13.53 -8.27 -12.31
CA SER A 189 14.84 -7.66 -12.49
C SER A 189 15.03 -6.45 -11.56
N LYS A 190 16.30 -6.10 -11.24
CA LYS A 190 16.61 -4.90 -10.46
C LYS A 190 16.05 -3.63 -11.09
N GLN A 191 16.12 -3.52 -12.43
CA GLN A 191 15.57 -2.38 -13.17
C GLN A 191 14.04 -2.36 -13.11
N GLY A 192 13.40 -3.51 -13.26
CA GLY A 192 11.94 -3.62 -13.15
C GLY A 192 11.43 -3.29 -11.77
N ASP A 193 12.10 -3.76 -10.72
CA ASP A 193 11.77 -3.41 -9.34
C ASP A 193 11.86 -1.89 -9.08
N ALA A 194 12.89 -1.23 -9.61
CA ALA A 194 13.01 0.22 -9.52
C ALA A 194 11.86 0.96 -10.25
N VAL A 195 11.45 0.46 -11.43
CA VAL A 195 10.29 0.99 -12.18
C VAL A 195 9.01 0.82 -11.37
N MET A 196 8.74 -0.39 -10.86
CA MET A 196 7.53 -0.65 -10.08
C MET A 196 7.48 0.20 -8.81
N SER A 197 8.58 0.34 -8.11
CA SER A 197 8.68 1.18 -6.91
C SER A 197 8.42 2.66 -7.23
N LYS A 198 9.00 3.19 -8.30
CA LYS A 198 8.80 4.58 -8.73
C LYS A 198 7.34 4.91 -9.01
N TYR A 199 6.63 4.02 -9.68
CA TYR A 199 5.23 4.24 -10.09
C TYR A 199 4.22 3.57 -9.16
N LYS A 200 4.65 3.03 -8.02
CA LYS A 200 3.82 2.35 -7.02
C LYS A 200 2.97 1.22 -7.64
N VAL A 201 3.57 0.47 -8.54
CA VAL A 201 2.94 -0.70 -9.15
C VAL A 201 2.96 -1.86 -8.16
N GLY A 202 1.79 -2.44 -7.88
CA GLY A 202 1.67 -3.60 -6.99
C GLY A 202 2.22 -4.89 -7.62
N GLU A 203 2.27 -5.96 -6.82
CA GLU A 203 2.82 -7.27 -7.21
C GLU A 203 1.80 -8.18 -7.92
N SER A 204 0.74 -7.62 -8.50
CA SER A 204 -0.24 -8.39 -9.27
C SER A 204 0.14 -8.41 -10.74
N PHE A 205 0.63 -9.55 -11.22
CA PHE A 205 1.07 -9.74 -12.60
C PHE A 205 0.10 -10.59 -13.43
N PRO A 206 0.11 -10.46 -14.76
CA PRO A 206 0.80 -9.42 -15.52
C PRO A 206 0.21 -8.03 -15.29
N ALA A 207 1.04 -6.99 -15.43
CA ALA A 207 0.65 -5.62 -15.20
C ALA A 207 0.89 -4.74 -16.44
N PHE A 208 -0.02 -3.80 -16.70
CA PHE A 208 0.03 -2.87 -17.82
C PHE A 208 0.02 -1.44 -17.28
N MET A 209 1.18 -0.82 -17.19
CA MET A 209 1.29 0.58 -16.82
C MET A 209 0.90 1.45 -18.01
N LEU A 210 0.05 2.45 -17.78
CA LEU A 210 -0.50 3.29 -18.83
C LEU A 210 -0.09 4.75 -18.62
N PHE A 211 0.39 5.35 -19.70
CA PHE A 211 0.72 6.78 -19.77
C PHE A 211 0.00 7.38 -20.96
N ASN A 212 -0.54 8.57 -20.80
CA ASN A 212 -1.17 9.27 -21.92
C ASN A 212 -0.12 9.84 -22.89
N SER A 213 -0.57 10.41 -24.01
CA SER A 213 0.31 10.99 -25.04
C SER A 213 1.11 12.21 -24.58
N LYS A 214 0.74 12.78 -23.42
CA LYS A 214 1.51 13.85 -22.76
C LYS A 214 2.58 13.28 -21.81
N GLY A 215 2.63 11.94 -21.63
CA GLY A 215 3.56 11.24 -20.76
C GLY A 215 3.17 11.23 -19.28
N GLU A 216 1.93 11.54 -18.97
CA GLU A 216 1.41 11.46 -17.61
C GLU A 216 1.04 10.02 -17.28
N TYR A 217 1.50 9.52 -16.13
CA TYR A 217 1.11 8.21 -15.62
C TYR A 217 -0.37 8.22 -15.22
N LYS A 218 -1.13 7.28 -15.74
CA LYS A 218 -2.58 7.20 -15.56
C LYS A 218 -3.02 6.03 -14.69
N GLY A 219 -2.13 5.11 -14.41
CA GLY A 219 -2.39 3.96 -13.56
C GLY A 219 -1.91 2.65 -14.16
N CYS A 220 -2.24 1.56 -13.48
CA CYS A 220 -1.81 0.22 -13.84
C CYS A 220 -3.01 -0.74 -13.86
N ALA A 221 -3.23 -1.36 -15.01
CA ALA A 221 -4.21 -2.45 -15.16
C ALA A 221 -3.51 -3.79 -14.93
N ASN A 222 -4.21 -4.75 -14.31
CA ASN A 222 -3.68 -6.07 -14.02
C ASN A 222 -4.53 -7.16 -14.69
N GLY A 223 -3.90 -8.30 -14.98
CA GLY A 223 -4.59 -9.47 -15.52
C GLY A 223 -4.30 -9.73 -16.99
N THR A 224 -4.88 -10.82 -17.52
CA THR A 224 -4.49 -11.36 -18.83
C THR A 224 -5.08 -10.66 -20.05
N LEU A 225 -6.09 -9.79 -19.88
CA LEU A 225 -6.74 -8.95 -20.92
C LEU A 225 -6.83 -9.67 -22.28
N ARG A 226 -7.60 -10.76 -22.37
CA ARG A 226 -7.53 -11.77 -23.45
C ARG A 226 -8.17 -11.34 -24.77
N SER A 227 -8.91 -10.24 -24.83
CA SER A 227 -9.54 -9.74 -26.04
C SER A 227 -9.24 -8.25 -26.26
N VAL A 228 -9.34 -7.82 -27.53
CA VAL A 228 -9.14 -6.42 -27.88
C VAL A 228 -10.17 -5.50 -27.23
N ASP A 229 -11.41 -5.95 -27.06
CA ASP A 229 -12.46 -5.14 -26.46
C ASP A 229 -12.23 -4.98 -24.94
N MET A 230 -11.93 -6.08 -24.23
CA MET A 230 -11.52 -6.02 -22.82
C MET A 230 -10.33 -5.07 -22.62
N MET A 231 -9.34 -5.15 -23.48
CA MET A 231 -8.15 -4.30 -23.40
C MET A 231 -8.48 -2.83 -23.65
N LYS A 232 -9.32 -2.53 -24.66
CA LYS A 232 -9.78 -1.17 -24.97
C LYS A 232 -10.57 -0.58 -23.81
N GLU A 233 -11.56 -1.29 -23.29
CA GLU A 233 -12.39 -0.84 -22.18
C GLU A 233 -11.52 -0.56 -20.95
N THR A 234 -10.65 -1.51 -20.56
CA THR A 234 -9.77 -1.36 -19.43
C THR A 234 -8.81 -0.17 -19.61
N PHE A 235 -8.15 -0.05 -20.75
CA PHE A 235 -7.20 1.04 -20.99
C PHE A 235 -7.87 2.40 -21.07
N ASN A 236 -9.05 2.49 -21.67
CA ASN A 236 -9.82 3.73 -21.74
C ASN A 236 -10.27 4.20 -20.35
N MET A 237 -10.63 3.28 -19.46
CA MET A 237 -10.98 3.61 -18.07
C MET A 237 -9.83 4.35 -17.39
N TYR A 238 -8.60 3.86 -17.52
CA TYR A 238 -7.42 4.51 -16.91
C TYR A 238 -7.01 5.79 -17.64
N LEU A 239 -6.95 5.79 -18.98
CA LEU A 239 -6.46 6.91 -19.78
C LEU A 239 -7.38 8.14 -19.72
N ASN A 240 -8.69 7.91 -19.57
CA ASN A 240 -9.70 8.97 -19.49
C ASN A 240 -10.03 9.37 -18.04
N TYR A 241 -9.48 8.66 -17.05
CA TYR A 241 -9.69 9.01 -15.66
C TYR A 241 -9.05 10.36 -15.34
N THR A 242 -9.88 11.36 -15.10
CA THR A 242 -9.48 12.64 -14.53
C THR A 242 -9.74 12.55 -13.03
N SER A 243 -8.68 12.53 -12.21
CA SER A 243 -8.83 12.71 -10.77
C SER A 243 -9.57 14.03 -10.54
N GLN A 244 -10.77 13.97 -10.01
CA GLN A 244 -11.37 15.16 -9.42
C GLN A 244 -10.44 15.58 -8.28
N LYS A 245 -9.85 16.77 -8.44
CA LYS A 245 -9.05 17.42 -7.40
C LYS A 245 -9.96 17.91 -6.29
#